data_c402a6a3c9d11925d028b843d2528ca4
#
_entry.id   c402a6a3c9d11925d028b843d2528ca4
#
_cell.length_a   1.000
_cell.length_b   1.000
_cell.length_c   1.000
_cell.angle_alpha   90.00
_cell.angle_beta   90.00
_cell.angle_gamma   90.00
#
_symmetry.space_group_name_H-M   'P 1'
#
loop_
_entity.id
_entity.type
_entity.pdbx_description
1 polymer ?
#
loop_
_entity_poly.entity_id
_entity_poly.type
_entity_poly.pdbx_seq_one_letter_code
_entity_poly.pdbx_strand_id
1 'polypeptide(L)'
;KSEKQLIHLKPADVYSPEAAAKVIETDEKVFRHNVSLTYEQWLDYPDGRKACFEIRKVPYYDRVGKRHGLMGFGRDITERKRYQDALERASRDKTTFISTISHELRTPLNGIVGLSRILLDTELTAEQEKYLKTIHVSAVTLGNIFNDIIDMDKMERRKVQLDNQPVDFTSFLADLENLSALQAQQKGLRFNLEPTLPLPHQVITDGTRLRQILWNLISNAVKFTQQGQVTVRVRYDEGDMLHFEVEDSGIGIPQDELDK
;
A
#
# COMPACT_ATOMS: atom_id res chain seq x y z
N LYS A 1 -34.33 29.90 17.67
CA LYS A 1 -35.23 30.92 17.15
C LYS A 1 -36.44 30.24 16.53
N SER A 2 -37.67 30.79 16.72
CA SER A 2 -38.87 30.26 16.06
C SER A 2 -38.82 30.57 14.56
N GLU A 3 -39.58 29.81 13.74
CA GLU A 3 -39.70 30.00 12.30
C GLU A 3 -40.01 31.48 11.92
N LYS A 4 -40.91 32.12 12.65
CA LYS A 4 -41.27 33.54 12.47
C LYS A 4 -40.10 34.52 12.72
N GLN A 5 -39.10 34.14 13.52
CA GLN A 5 -37.93 34.94 13.83
C GLN A 5 -36.80 34.80 12.78
N LEU A 6 -36.91 33.85 11.87
CA LEU A 6 -35.93 33.61 10.80
C LEU A 6 -36.29 34.33 9.50
N ILE A 7 -37.56 34.73 9.36
CA ILE A 7 -38.05 35.47 8.18
C ILE A 7 -37.40 36.87 8.16
N HIS A 8 -36.87 37.25 7.00
CA HIS A 8 -36.17 38.52 6.74
C HIS A 8 -34.74 38.67 7.33
N LEU A 9 -34.19 37.64 7.97
CA LEU A 9 -32.77 37.68 8.38
C LEU A 9 -31.84 37.58 7.17
N LYS A 10 -30.78 38.37 7.22
CA LYS A 10 -29.67 38.27 6.26
C LYS A 10 -28.64 37.22 6.75
N PRO A 11 -27.85 36.68 5.87
CA PRO A 11 -26.77 35.75 6.29
C PRO A 11 -25.88 36.26 7.42
N ALA A 12 -25.57 37.57 7.42
CA ALA A 12 -24.80 38.23 8.48
C ALA A 12 -25.45 38.26 9.84
N ASP A 13 -26.80 38.11 9.91
CA ASP A 13 -27.54 38.08 11.17
C ASP A 13 -27.54 36.69 11.84
N VAL A 14 -27.16 35.67 11.06
CA VAL A 14 -27.27 34.24 11.48
C VAL A 14 -25.89 33.60 11.61
N TYR A 15 -24.97 33.95 10.74
CA TYR A 15 -23.67 33.28 10.61
C TYR A 15 -22.53 34.22 10.99
N SER A 16 -21.33 33.61 11.26
CA SER A 16 -20.08 34.37 11.37
C SER A 16 -19.77 35.14 10.08
N PRO A 17 -18.98 36.21 10.11
CA PRO A 17 -18.64 37.00 8.91
C PRO A 17 -18.12 36.15 7.75
N GLU A 18 -17.25 35.17 8.03
CA GLU A 18 -16.69 34.25 7.01
C GLU A 18 -17.76 33.34 6.42
N ALA A 19 -18.61 32.75 7.29
CA ALA A 19 -19.69 31.87 6.85
C ALA A 19 -20.75 32.65 6.06
N ALA A 20 -21.09 33.86 6.50
CA ALA A 20 -22.00 34.75 5.79
C ALA A 20 -21.47 35.13 4.39
N ALA A 21 -20.19 35.48 4.27
CA ALA A 21 -19.56 35.79 2.99
C ALA A 21 -19.63 34.58 2.03
N LYS A 22 -19.39 33.35 2.52
CA LYS A 22 -19.47 32.11 1.74
C LYS A 22 -20.92 31.84 1.28
N VAL A 23 -21.90 32.08 2.16
CA VAL A 23 -23.33 31.96 1.82
C VAL A 23 -23.68 32.91 0.68
N ILE A 24 -23.30 34.19 0.78
CA ILE A 24 -23.57 35.20 -0.24
C ILE A 24 -22.88 34.84 -1.57
N GLU A 25 -21.60 34.48 -1.55
CA GLU A 25 -20.85 34.09 -2.75
C GLU A 25 -21.53 32.91 -3.48
N THR A 26 -21.92 31.90 -2.73
CA THR A 26 -22.56 30.70 -3.30
C THR A 26 -23.99 30.97 -3.77
N ASP A 27 -24.74 31.84 -3.09
CA ASP A 27 -26.05 32.32 -3.55
C ASP A 27 -25.94 33.07 -4.88
N GLU A 28 -24.97 33.98 -5.00
CA GLU A 28 -24.70 34.70 -6.24
C GLU A 28 -24.32 33.77 -7.38
N LYS A 29 -23.49 32.75 -7.13
CA LYS A 29 -23.13 31.74 -8.15
C LYS A 29 -24.34 31.02 -8.69
N VAL A 30 -25.21 30.51 -7.79
CA VAL A 30 -26.46 29.84 -8.16
C VAL A 30 -27.36 30.79 -8.95
N PHE A 31 -27.44 32.06 -8.49
CA PHE A 31 -28.29 33.07 -9.10
C PHE A 31 -27.81 33.52 -10.47
N ARG A 32 -26.50 33.79 -10.63
CA ARG A 32 -25.92 34.29 -11.90
C ARG A 32 -25.88 33.22 -12.98
N HIS A 33 -25.45 32.00 -12.59
CA HIS A 33 -25.18 30.93 -13.58
C HIS A 33 -26.33 29.93 -13.72
N ASN A 34 -27.38 30.09 -12.91
CA ASN A 34 -28.56 29.21 -12.94
C ASN A 34 -28.20 27.72 -12.79
N VAL A 35 -27.26 27.41 -11.91
CA VAL A 35 -26.74 26.05 -11.66
C VAL A 35 -27.05 25.61 -10.22
N SER A 36 -27.19 24.29 -10.03
CA SER A 36 -27.20 23.73 -8.70
C SER A 36 -25.78 23.64 -8.16
N LEU A 37 -25.60 23.93 -6.88
CA LEU A 37 -24.30 23.89 -6.19
C LEU A 37 -24.39 22.99 -4.97
N THR A 38 -23.42 22.09 -4.78
CA THR A 38 -23.26 21.28 -3.56
C THR A 38 -21.86 21.50 -3.02
N TYR A 39 -21.75 21.78 -1.71
CA TYR A 39 -20.46 22.00 -1.04
C TYR A 39 -20.56 21.65 0.44
N GLU A 40 -19.41 21.38 1.06
CA GLU A 40 -19.31 21.16 2.51
C GLU A 40 -18.84 22.45 3.19
N GLN A 41 -19.41 22.74 4.35
CA GLN A 41 -19.04 23.92 5.14
C GLN A 41 -19.11 23.62 6.64
N TRP A 42 -18.05 24.00 7.35
CA TRP A 42 -18.06 24.05 8.80
C TRP A 42 -18.75 25.32 9.29
N LEU A 43 -19.64 25.14 10.23
CA LEU A 43 -20.34 26.24 10.88
C LEU A 43 -20.01 26.25 12.37
N ASP A 44 -19.66 27.41 12.88
CA ASP A 44 -19.46 27.65 14.30
C ASP A 44 -20.77 28.17 14.90
N TYR A 45 -21.25 27.50 15.95
CA TYR A 45 -22.44 27.88 16.69
C TYR A 45 -22.06 28.81 17.85
N PRO A 46 -22.98 29.69 18.28
CA PRO A 46 -22.77 30.58 19.42
C PRO A 46 -22.47 29.85 20.75
N ASP A 47 -22.88 28.59 20.87
CA ASP A 47 -22.59 27.72 22.02
C ASP A 47 -21.24 27.02 21.98
N GLY A 48 -20.40 27.37 20.99
CA GLY A 48 -19.05 26.81 20.80
C GLY A 48 -19.03 25.46 20.04
N ARG A 49 -20.17 24.91 19.66
CA ARG A 49 -20.22 23.72 18.82
C ARG A 49 -19.79 24.03 17.41
N LYS A 50 -19.06 23.08 16.79
CA LYS A 50 -18.75 23.09 15.36
C LYS A 50 -19.47 21.93 14.69
N ALA A 51 -20.18 22.22 13.61
CA ALA A 51 -20.86 21.21 12.80
C ALA A 51 -20.53 21.41 11.31
N CYS A 52 -20.36 20.30 10.62
CA CYS A 52 -20.12 20.28 9.18
C CYS A 52 -21.41 19.94 8.44
N PHE A 53 -21.79 20.80 7.52
CA PHE A 53 -22.97 20.60 6.69
C PHE A 53 -22.59 20.38 5.23
N GLU A 54 -23.19 19.38 4.63
CA GLU A 54 -23.29 19.28 3.18
C GLU A 54 -24.47 20.14 2.75
N ILE A 55 -24.19 21.24 2.06
CA ILE A 55 -25.16 22.24 1.65
C ILE A 55 -25.41 22.09 0.16
N ARG A 56 -26.66 21.90 -0.23
CA ARG A 56 -27.07 21.89 -1.62
C ARG A 56 -27.98 23.09 -1.87
N LYS A 57 -27.62 23.90 -2.86
CA LYS A 57 -28.40 25.06 -3.30
C LYS A 57 -28.89 24.84 -4.70
N VAL A 58 -30.18 25.08 -4.94
CA VAL A 58 -30.80 24.92 -6.25
C VAL A 58 -31.66 26.13 -6.58
N PRO A 59 -31.66 26.62 -7.83
CA PRO A 59 -32.59 27.66 -8.25
C PRO A 59 -34.01 27.09 -8.26
N TYR A 60 -35.00 27.95 -7.88
CA TYR A 60 -36.39 27.55 -7.88
C TYR A 60 -37.24 28.50 -8.74
N TYR A 61 -38.20 27.92 -9.44
CA TYR A 61 -38.98 28.57 -10.49
C TYR A 61 -40.48 28.46 -10.19
N ASP A 62 -41.25 29.42 -10.69
CA ASP A 62 -42.73 29.34 -10.68
C ASP A 62 -43.23 28.42 -11.79
N ARG A 63 -44.58 28.32 -11.87
CA ARG A 63 -45.25 27.48 -12.86
C ARG A 63 -45.09 27.95 -14.31
N VAL A 64 -44.70 29.22 -14.51
CA VAL A 64 -44.45 29.81 -15.84
C VAL A 64 -42.96 29.83 -16.21
N GLY A 65 -42.12 29.18 -15.38
CA GLY A 65 -40.66 29.08 -15.67
C GLY A 65 -39.87 30.31 -15.26
N LYS A 66 -40.47 31.27 -14.54
CA LYS A 66 -39.73 32.44 -14.04
C LYS A 66 -39.06 32.07 -12.73
N ARG A 67 -37.79 32.39 -12.61
CA ARG A 67 -37.02 32.15 -11.37
C ARG A 67 -37.51 33.07 -10.24
N HIS A 68 -37.89 32.49 -9.15
CA HIS A 68 -38.36 33.18 -7.95
C HIS A 68 -37.30 33.31 -6.86
N GLY A 69 -36.32 32.41 -6.86
CA GLY A 69 -35.30 32.41 -5.81
C GLY A 69 -34.36 31.19 -5.91
N LEU A 70 -33.78 30.85 -4.77
CA LEU A 70 -33.04 29.63 -4.56
C LEU A 70 -33.54 28.94 -3.30
N MET A 71 -33.37 27.60 -3.26
CA MET A 71 -33.59 26.79 -2.06
C MET A 71 -32.24 26.20 -1.63
N GLY A 72 -31.94 26.28 -0.33
CA GLY A 72 -30.80 25.67 0.32
C GLY A 72 -31.22 24.52 1.22
N PHE A 73 -30.59 23.37 1.09
CA PHE A 73 -30.75 22.21 1.96
C PHE A 73 -29.43 21.94 2.65
N GLY A 74 -29.44 21.82 3.97
CA GLY A 74 -28.27 21.45 4.75
C GLY A 74 -28.45 20.08 5.40
N ARG A 75 -27.53 19.15 5.15
CA ARG A 75 -27.46 17.87 5.85
C ARG A 75 -26.28 17.91 6.80
N ASP A 76 -26.52 17.65 8.07
CA ASP A 76 -25.45 17.51 9.05
C ASP A 76 -24.63 16.24 8.75
N ILE A 77 -23.35 16.43 8.48
CA ILE A 77 -22.39 15.37 8.18
C ILE A 77 -21.23 15.37 9.20
N THR A 78 -21.42 16.03 10.34
CA THR A 78 -20.35 16.23 11.34
C THR A 78 -19.74 14.93 11.81
N GLU A 79 -20.55 13.95 12.19
CA GLU A 79 -20.06 12.65 12.64
C GLU A 79 -19.29 11.93 11.52
N ARG A 80 -19.88 11.89 10.32
CA ARG A 80 -19.22 11.29 9.15
C ARG A 80 -17.85 11.90 8.90
N LYS A 81 -17.77 13.23 8.97
CA LYS A 81 -16.52 13.97 8.73
C LYS A 81 -15.49 13.71 9.82
N ARG A 82 -15.92 13.71 11.09
CA ARG A 82 -15.05 13.39 12.23
C ARG A 82 -14.47 11.97 12.15
N TYR A 83 -15.30 10.98 11.78
CA TYR A 83 -14.82 9.61 11.57
C TYR A 83 -13.85 9.51 10.42
N GLN A 84 -14.13 10.17 9.30
CA GLN A 84 -13.24 10.22 8.16
C GLN A 84 -11.89 10.84 8.51
N ASP A 85 -11.89 12.01 9.17
CA ASP A 85 -10.69 12.70 9.60
C ASP A 85 -9.87 11.86 10.61
N ALA A 86 -10.55 11.18 11.54
CA ALA A 86 -9.90 10.29 12.49
C ALA A 86 -9.24 9.09 11.80
N LEU A 87 -9.93 8.48 10.83
CA LEU A 87 -9.39 7.37 10.03
C LEU A 87 -8.18 7.81 9.20
N GLU A 88 -8.27 8.98 8.58
CA GLU A 88 -7.16 9.54 7.79
C GLU A 88 -5.94 9.86 8.66
N ARG A 89 -6.16 10.40 9.88
CA ARG A 89 -5.08 10.64 10.85
C ARG A 89 -4.43 9.31 11.27
N ALA A 90 -5.22 8.35 11.74
CA ALA A 90 -4.73 7.04 12.12
C ALA A 90 -3.94 6.35 10.99
N SER A 91 -4.42 6.47 9.76
CA SER A 91 -3.72 5.95 8.58
C SER A 91 -2.39 6.66 8.32
N ARG A 92 -2.32 7.99 8.48
CA ARG A 92 -1.06 8.75 8.35
C ARG A 92 -0.07 8.41 9.44
N ASP A 93 -0.55 8.34 10.71
CA ASP A 93 0.27 8.01 11.86
C ASP A 93 0.87 6.60 11.73
N LYS A 94 0.06 5.60 11.31
CA LYS A 94 0.53 4.24 10.99
C LYS A 94 1.70 4.27 9.99
N THR A 95 1.59 5.09 8.92
CA THR A 95 2.63 5.16 7.88
C THR A 95 3.91 5.77 8.40
N THR A 96 3.78 6.91 9.08
CA THR A 96 4.94 7.61 9.64
C THR A 96 5.66 6.70 10.61
N PHE A 97 4.93 5.99 11.46
CA PHE A 97 5.47 5.02 12.41
C PHE A 97 6.24 3.89 11.70
N ILE A 98 5.61 3.22 10.70
CA ILE A 98 6.26 2.13 9.95
C ILE A 98 7.52 2.64 9.23
N SER A 99 7.44 3.81 8.57
CA SER A 99 8.59 4.38 7.85
C SER A 99 9.74 4.73 8.78
N THR A 100 9.44 5.38 9.92
CA THR A 100 10.46 5.79 10.90
C THR A 100 11.13 4.56 11.52
N ILE A 101 10.34 3.62 12.05
CA ILE A 101 10.89 2.40 12.66
C ILE A 101 11.72 1.61 11.66
N SER A 102 11.27 1.51 10.42
CA SER A 102 12.01 0.80 9.38
C SER A 102 13.39 1.38 9.13
N HIS A 103 13.50 2.71 9.12
CA HIS A 103 14.78 3.37 8.93
C HIS A 103 15.68 3.19 10.16
N GLU A 104 15.11 3.38 11.37
CA GLU A 104 15.85 3.26 12.62
C GLU A 104 16.33 1.82 12.92
N LEU A 105 15.61 0.81 12.45
CA LEU A 105 16.01 -0.58 12.63
C LEU A 105 16.95 -1.09 11.54
N ARG A 106 16.87 -0.56 10.32
CA ARG A 106 17.75 -0.97 9.22
C ARG A 106 19.22 -0.69 9.53
N THR A 107 19.51 0.44 10.12
CA THR A 107 20.90 0.87 10.44
C THR A 107 21.59 -0.10 11.40
N PRO A 108 21.07 -0.41 12.61
CA PRO A 108 21.70 -1.37 13.49
C PRO A 108 21.71 -2.79 12.93
N LEU A 109 20.66 -3.22 12.19
CA LEU A 109 20.63 -4.54 11.57
C LEU A 109 21.71 -4.71 10.52
N ASN A 110 21.90 -3.73 9.65
CA ASN A 110 22.98 -3.76 8.67
C ASN A 110 24.36 -3.83 9.35
N GLY A 111 24.51 -3.13 10.48
CA GLY A 111 25.72 -3.23 11.30
C GLY A 111 25.94 -4.66 11.84
N ILE A 112 24.89 -5.28 12.40
CA ILE A 112 24.97 -6.66 12.92
C ILE A 112 25.27 -7.65 11.81
N VAL A 113 24.57 -7.54 10.67
CA VAL A 113 24.79 -8.42 9.50
C VAL A 113 26.21 -8.26 8.96
N GLY A 114 26.68 -7.01 8.81
CA GLY A 114 28.03 -6.74 8.31
C GLY A 114 29.12 -7.26 9.25
N LEU A 115 29.03 -6.95 10.54
CA LEU A 115 30.03 -7.39 11.52
C LEU A 115 30.03 -8.90 11.73
N SER A 116 28.86 -9.53 11.79
CA SER A 116 28.77 -10.99 11.91
C SER A 116 29.36 -11.69 10.68
N ARG A 117 29.18 -11.14 9.48
CA ARG A 117 29.80 -11.67 8.25
C ARG A 117 31.33 -11.56 8.28
N ILE A 118 31.85 -10.38 8.64
CA ILE A 118 33.30 -10.17 8.74
C ILE A 118 33.92 -11.13 9.77
N LEU A 119 33.26 -11.32 10.91
CA LEU A 119 33.75 -12.24 11.93
C LEU A 119 33.71 -13.70 11.49
N LEU A 120 32.70 -14.10 10.71
CA LEU A 120 32.61 -15.46 10.15
C LEU A 120 33.73 -15.77 9.16
N ASP A 121 34.38 -14.76 8.59
CA ASP A 121 35.52 -14.91 7.69
C ASP A 121 36.89 -14.93 8.45
N THR A 122 36.88 -14.90 9.80
CA THR A 122 38.08 -14.98 10.65
C THR A 122 38.25 -16.36 11.27
N GLU A 123 39.40 -16.61 11.89
CA GLU A 123 39.60 -17.84 12.64
C GLU A 123 38.74 -17.88 13.89
N LEU A 124 37.84 -18.86 13.98
CA LEU A 124 36.86 -19.02 15.05
C LEU A 124 36.93 -20.43 15.63
N THR A 125 36.61 -20.55 16.91
CA THR A 125 36.29 -21.86 17.49
C THR A 125 34.93 -22.34 16.94
N ALA A 126 34.71 -23.67 16.90
CA ALA A 126 33.46 -24.24 16.43
C ALA A 126 32.22 -23.69 17.19
N GLU A 127 32.36 -23.35 18.47
CA GLU A 127 31.32 -22.75 19.26
C GLU A 127 31.04 -21.29 18.88
N GLN A 128 32.09 -20.50 18.68
CA GLN A 128 31.97 -19.11 18.21
C GLN A 128 31.35 -19.03 16.80
N GLU A 129 31.76 -19.90 15.90
CA GLU A 129 31.18 -19.99 14.56
C GLU A 129 29.68 -20.30 14.62
N LYS A 130 29.25 -21.24 15.47
CA LYS A 130 27.85 -21.56 15.68
C LYS A 130 27.04 -20.36 16.18
N TYR A 131 27.55 -19.63 17.17
CA TYR A 131 26.88 -18.44 17.69
C TYR A 131 26.79 -17.33 16.66
N LEU A 132 27.87 -17.06 15.93
CA LEU A 132 27.88 -16.03 14.89
C LEU A 132 26.96 -16.36 13.71
N LYS A 133 26.92 -17.62 13.28
CA LYS A 133 25.93 -18.07 12.27
C LYS A 133 24.50 -17.83 12.74
N THR A 134 24.18 -18.12 14.01
CA THR A 134 22.86 -17.89 14.58
C THR A 134 22.53 -16.40 14.62
N ILE A 135 23.45 -15.55 15.04
CA ILE A 135 23.28 -14.08 15.08
C ILE A 135 23.07 -13.55 13.66
N HIS A 136 23.90 -13.97 12.70
CA HIS A 136 23.81 -13.55 11.31
C HIS A 136 22.44 -13.90 10.69
N VAL A 137 22.05 -15.17 10.81
CA VAL A 137 20.75 -15.64 10.27
C VAL A 137 19.58 -14.91 10.93
N SER A 138 19.63 -14.71 12.24
CA SER A 138 18.57 -13.98 12.96
C SER A 138 18.45 -12.53 12.49
N ALA A 139 19.58 -11.84 12.31
CA ALA A 139 19.60 -10.45 11.86
C ALA A 139 19.09 -10.31 10.41
N VAL A 140 19.51 -11.20 9.50
CA VAL A 140 19.02 -11.25 8.12
C VAL A 140 17.52 -11.53 8.09
N THR A 141 17.04 -12.50 8.86
CA THR A 141 15.61 -12.84 8.95
C THR A 141 14.79 -11.65 9.45
N LEU A 142 15.26 -10.96 10.48
CA LEU A 142 14.58 -9.79 11.02
C LEU A 142 14.53 -8.65 9.99
N GLY A 143 15.62 -8.43 9.24
CA GLY A 143 15.66 -7.46 8.15
C GLY A 143 14.63 -7.76 7.05
N ASN A 144 14.48 -9.02 6.67
CA ASN A 144 13.48 -9.44 5.69
C ASN A 144 12.05 -9.20 6.19
N ILE A 145 11.74 -9.55 7.45
CA ILE A 145 10.42 -9.30 8.05
C ILE A 145 10.07 -7.80 8.01
N PHE A 146 11.02 -6.92 8.34
CA PHE A 146 10.76 -5.48 8.28
C PHE A 146 10.53 -4.98 6.85
N ASN A 147 11.29 -5.48 5.87
CA ASN A 147 11.06 -5.13 4.48
C ASN A 147 9.67 -5.59 4.01
N ASP A 148 9.23 -6.78 4.41
CA ASP A 148 7.90 -7.31 4.08
C ASP A 148 6.77 -6.44 4.68
N ILE A 149 6.93 -5.96 5.93
CA ILE A 149 5.98 -5.04 6.57
C ILE A 149 5.88 -3.70 5.81
N ILE A 150 7.04 -3.15 5.38
CA ILE A 150 7.08 -1.92 4.58
C ILE A 150 6.39 -2.11 3.23
N ASP A 151 6.67 -3.21 2.56
CA ASP A 151 6.08 -3.51 1.26
C ASP A 151 4.58 -3.74 1.38
N MET A 152 4.10 -4.37 2.45
CA MET A 152 2.68 -4.53 2.75
C MET A 152 1.99 -3.17 2.94
N ASP A 153 2.56 -2.22 3.72
CA ASP A 153 1.99 -0.87 3.88
C ASP A 153 1.94 -0.10 2.55
N LYS A 154 2.98 -0.24 1.70
CA LYS A 154 2.99 0.36 0.35
C LYS A 154 1.92 -0.23 -0.56
N MET A 155 1.67 -1.54 -0.48
CA MET A 155 0.64 -2.23 -1.25
C MET A 155 -0.77 -1.81 -0.82
N GLU A 156 -1.06 -1.77 0.48
CA GLU A 156 -2.36 -1.30 1.02
C GLU A 156 -2.71 0.10 0.50
N ARG A 157 -1.72 0.96 0.31
CA ARG A 157 -1.88 2.33 -0.18
C ARG A 157 -1.88 2.48 -1.69
N ARG A 158 -1.72 1.39 -2.45
CA ARG A 158 -1.53 1.43 -3.91
C ARG A 158 -0.38 2.36 -4.34
N LYS A 159 0.66 2.49 -3.50
CA LYS A 159 1.83 3.35 -3.74
C LYS A 159 3.04 2.58 -4.25
N VAL A 160 2.88 1.32 -4.61
CA VAL A 160 3.95 0.57 -5.25
C VAL A 160 4.15 1.15 -6.65
N GLN A 161 5.28 1.83 -6.82
CA GLN A 161 5.75 2.25 -8.13
C GLN A 161 6.72 1.18 -8.62
N LEU A 162 6.45 0.63 -9.80
CA LEU A 162 7.36 -0.32 -10.44
C LEU A 162 8.44 0.47 -11.17
N ASP A 163 9.70 0.12 -10.92
CA ASP A 163 10.85 0.64 -11.66
C ASP A 163 11.14 -0.30 -12.84
N ASN A 164 10.38 -0.11 -13.92
CA ASN A 164 10.52 -0.93 -15.12
C ASN A 164 11.77 -0.51 -15.90
N GLN A 165 12.78 -1.36 -15.88
CA GLN A 165 14.05 -1.20 -16.58
C GLN A 165 14.31 -2.40 -17.49
N PRO A 166 15.14 -2.23 -18.55
CA PRO A 166 15.60 -3.37 -19.33
C PRO A 166 16.44 -4.30 -18.46
N VAL A 167 16.01 -5.56 -18.33
CA VAL A 167 16.70 -6.63 -17.59
C VAL A 167 17.23 -7.65 -18.57
N ASP A 168 18.53 -7.97 -18.49
CA ASP A 168 19.10 -9.12 -19.18
C ASP A 168 18.51 -10.39 -18.55
N PHE A 169 17.57 -11.01 -19.27
CA PHE A 169 16.79 -12.10 -18.75
C PHE A 169 17.61 -13.40 -18.62
N THR A 170 18.61 -13.58 -19.49
CA THR A 170 19.52 -14.73 -19.42
C THR A 170 20.34 -14.69 -18.15
N SER A 171 20.98 -13.55 -17.87
CA SER A 171 21.75 -13.34 -16.64
C SER A 171 20.85 -13.42 -15.39
N PHE A 172 19.64 -12.88 -15.48
CA PHE A 172 18.66 -12.95 -14.38
C PHE A 172 18.31 -14.40 -14.00
N LEU A 173 18.04 -15.26 -14.99
CA LEU A 173 17.72 -16.67 -14.75
C LEU A 173 18.94 -17.44 -14.21
N ALA A 174 20.12 -17.18 -14.73
CA ALA A 174 21.36 -17.81 -14.24
C ALA A 174 21.64 -17.47 -12.77
N ASP A 175 21.45 -16.19 -12.37
CA ASP A 175 21.58 -15.78 -10.98
C ASP A 175 20.55 -16.46 -10.09
N LEU A 176 19.27 -16.51 -10.55
CA LEU A 176 18.19 -17.15 -9.82
C LEU A 176 18.48 -18.64 -9.59
N GLU A 177 18.94 -19.34 -10.64
CA GLU A 177 19.33 -20.76 -10.59
C GLU A 177 20.44 -21.00 -9.58
N ASN A 178 21.53 -20.24 -9.69
CA ASN A 178 22.70 -20.41 -8.81
C ASN A 178 22.35 -20.24 -7.33
N LEU A 179 21.60 -19.19 -6.99
CA LEU A 179 21.20 -18.91 -5.61
C LEU A 179 20.23 -19.97 -5.08
N SER A 180 19.26 -20.38 -5.90
CA SER A 180 18.23 -21.36 -5.53
C SER A 180 18.81 -22.77 -5.39
N ALA A 181 19.70 -23.16 -6.29
CA ALA A 181 20.41 -24.46 -6.22
C ALA A 181 21.26 -24.56 -4.95
N LEU A 182 21.97 -23.48 -4.59
CA LEU A 182 22.76 -23.44 -3.35
C LEU A 182 21.87 -23.63 -2.11
N GLN A 183 20.72 -22.94 -2.05
CA GLN A 183 19.77 -23.05 -0.94
C GLN A 183 19.16 -24.46 -0.84
N ALA A 184 18.77 -25.05 -1.96
CA ALA A 184 18.23 -26.40 -2.01
C ALA A 184 19.28 -27.45 -1.58
N GLN A 185 20.52 -27.31 -2.08
CA GLN A 185 21.62 -28.20 -1.74
C GLN A 185 21.94 -28.21 -0.23
N GLN A 186 21.89 -27.05 0.44
CA GLN A 186 22.09 -26.96 1.90
C GLN A 186 21.07 -27.80 2.68
N LYS A 187 19.90 -28.06 2.09
CA LYS A 187 18.85 -28.89 2.68
C LYS A 187 18.81 -30.32 2.10
N GLY A 188 19.72 -30.66 1.20
CA GLY A 188 19.78 -31.97 0.55
C GLY A 188 18.69 -32.18 -0.51
N LEU A 189 18.13 -31.10 -1.05
CA LEU A 189 17.10 -31.14 -2.10
C LEU A 189 17.74 -30.93 -3.47
N ARG A 190 17.09 -31.44 -4.52
CA ARG A 190 17.43 -31.10 -5.91
C ARG A 190 16.70 -29.83 -6.33
N PHE A 191 17.38 -29.00 -7.09
CA PHE A 191 16.80 -27.82 -7.72
C PHE A 191 16.93 -27.94 -9.24
N ASN A 192 15.85 -27.67 -9.96
CA ASN A 192 15.82 -27.69 -11.42
C ASN A 192 15.23 -26.37 -11.93
N LEU A 193 15.92 -25.75 -12.90
CA LEU A 193 15.34 -24.65 -13.70
C LEU A 193 15.07 -25.18 -15.10
N GLU A 194 13.83 -25.13 -15.55
CA GLU A 194 13.36 -25.69 -16.82
C GLU A 194 12.78 -24.58 -17.71
N PRO A 195 13.64 -23.89 -18.49
CA PRO A 195 13.18 -22.89 -19.45
C PRO A 195 12.59 -23.55 -20.71
N THR A 196 11.40 -23.15 -21.11
CA THR A 196 10.83 -23.52 -22.42
C THR A 196 11.24 -22.48 -23.47
N LEU A 197 12.08 -22.88 -24.39
CA LEU A 197 12.61 -22.01 -25.44
C LEU A 197 11.59 -21.82 -26.59
N PRO A 198 11.58 -20.65 -27.28
CA PRO A 198 12.49 -19.54 -27.12
C PRO A 198 12.09 -18.61 -25.96
N LEU A 199 13.08 -18.09 -25.22
CA LEU A 199 12.89 -17.02 -24.23
C LEU A 199 13.48 -15.71 -24.76
N PRO A 200 12.93 -14.54 -24.37
CA PRO A 200 13.51 -13.25 -24.74
C PRO A 200 14.87 -13.05 -24.04
N HIS A 201 15.84 -12.45 -24.73
CA HIS A 201 17.13 -12.09 -24.12
C HIS A 201 16.99 -10.93 -23.11
N GLN A 202 16.05 -10.04 -23.35
CA GLN A 202 15.83 -8.86 -22.53
C GLN A 202 14.34 -8.66 -22.29
N VAL A 203 13.97 -8.28 -21.07
CA VAL A 203 12.59 -7.96 -20.69
C VAL A 203 12.54 -6.60 -19.98
N ILE A 204 11.46 -5.85 -20.19
CA ILE A 204 11.23 -4.58 -19.48
C ILE A 204 10.38 -4.88 -18.25
N THR A 205 10.99 -4.84 -17.08
CA THR A 205 10.32 -5.14 -15.81
C THR A 205 11.10 -4.53 -14.64
N ASP A 206 10.48 -4.53 -13.45
CA ASP A 206 11.19 -4.30 -12.19
C ASP A 206 11.89 -5.61 -11.77
N GLY A 207 13.17 -5.76 -12.17
CA GLY A 207 13.97 -6.95 -11.90
C GLY A 207 14.16 -7.23 -10.41
N THR A 208 14.15 -6.19 -9.57
CA THR A 208 14.26 -6.34 -8.10
C THR A 208 13.00 -6.96 -7.53
N ARG A 209 11.83 -6.49 -7.95
CA ARG A 209 10.54 -7.03 -7.51
C ARG A 209 10.27 -8.42 -8.07
N LEU A 210 10.62 -8.66 -9.32
CA LEU A 210 10.52 -9.99 -9.92
C LEU A 210 11.39 -11.00 -9.15
N ARG A 211 12.64 -10.63 -8.82
CA ARG A 211 13.53 -11.46 -8.00
C ARG A 211 12.96 -11.72 -6.62
N GLN A 212 12.38 -10.71 -5.97
CA GLN A 212 11.74 -10.84 -4.65
C GLN A 212 10.57 -11.82 -4.67
N ILE A 213 9.70 -11.74 -5.68
CA ILE A 213 8.55 -12.65 -5.82
C ILE A 213 9.03 -14.08 -6.00
N LEU A 214 9.94 -14.32 -6.96
CA LEU A 214 10.44 -15.66 -7.25
C LEU A 214 11.21 -16.23 -6.06
N TRP A 215 12.03 -15.41 -5.40
CA TRP A 215 12.75 -15.82 -4.19
C TRP A 215 11.81 -16.24 -3.06
N ASN A 216 10.72 -15.51 -2.84
CA ASN A 216 9.72 -15.86 -1.83
C ASN A 216 9.05 -17.21 -2.15
N LEU A 217 8.68 -17.45 -3.41
CA LEU A 217 8.09 -18.73 -3.82
C LEU A 217 9.07 -19.88 -3.68
N ILE A 218 10.29 -19.72 -4.19
CA ILE A 218 11.33 -20.78 -4.16
C ILE A 218 11.77 -21.07 -2.73
N SER A 219 11.98 -20.04 -1.90
CA SER A 219 12.37 -20.24 -0.50
C SER A 219 11.28 -20.94 0.32
N ASN A 220 10.00 -20.66 0.03
CA ASN A 220 8.89 -21.40 0.63
C ASN A 220 8.87 -22.86 0.15
N ALA A 221 9.04 -23.11 -1.14
CA ALA A 221 9.13 -24.46 -1.70
C ALA A 221 10.27 -25.26 -1.03
N VAL A 222 11.47 -24.67 -0.94
CA VAL A 222 12.60 -25.29 -0.24
C VAL A 222 12.31 -25.50 1.25
N LYS A 223 11.67 -24.53 1.92
CA LYS A 223 11.34 -24.58 3.35
C LYS A 223 10.40 -25.72 3.67
N PHE A 224 9.35 -25.94 2.88
CA PHE A 224 8.29 -26.91 3.14
C PHE A 224 8.54 -28.29 2.50
N THR A 225 9.58 -28.42 1.68
CA THR A 225 10.04 -29.74 1.18
C THR A 225 11.08 -30.34 2.11
N GLN A 226 10.84 -31.55 2.60
CA GLN A 226 11.81 -32.25 3.46
C GLN A 226 12.77 -33.13 2.64
N GLN A 227 12.27 -33.77 1.60
CA GLN A 227 13.03 -34.62 0.67
C GLN A 227 12.45 -34.51 -0.73
N GLY A 228 13.29 -34.60 -1.75
CA GLY A 228 12.86 -34.55 -3.14
C GLY A 228 13.45 -33.37 -3.91
N GLN A 229 12.57 -32.58 -4.55
CA GLN A 229 13.01 -31.54 -5.47
C GLN A 229 12.11 -30.32 -5.48
N VAL A 230 12.68 -29.19 -5.92
CA VAL A 230 11.99 -27.98 -6.30
C VAL A 230 12.29 -27.70 -7.76
N THR A 231 11.27 -27.47 -8.56
CA THR A 231 11.40 -27.20 -9.99
C THR A 231 10.76 -25.84 -10.33
N VAL A 232 11.50 -25.01 -11.05
CA VAL A 232 11.00 -23.74 -11.58
C VAL A 232 10.91 -23.87 -13.09
N ARG A 233 9.69 -23.75 -13.63
CA ARG A 233 9.47 -23.71 -15.08
C ARG A 233 9.26 -22.28 -15.53
N VAL A 234 9.87 -21.93 -16.64
CA VAL A 234 9.76 -20.60 -17.24
C VAL A 234 9.34 -20.75 -18.69
N ARG A 235 8.28 -20.09 -19.08
CA ARG A 235 7.80 -20.05 -20.47
C ARG A 235 7.40 -18.64 -20.89
N TYR A 236 7.53 -18.37 -22.15
CA TYR A 236 7.10 -17.14 -22.80
C TYR A 236 6.04 -17.47 -23.84
N ASP A 237 4.95 -16.73 -23.88
CA ASP A 237 3.85 -16.98 -24.79
C ASP A 237 3.69 -15.87 -25.86
N GLU A 238 2.82 -16.13 -26.84
CA GLU A 238 2.53 -15.20 -27.97
C GLU A 238 1.89 -13.88 -27.53
N GLY A 239 1.45 -13.76 -26.27
CA GLY A 239 0.86 -12.56 -25.69
C GLY A 239 1.87 -11.66 -24.98
N ASP A 240 3.17 -11.81 -25.23
CA ASP A 240 4.27 -11.12 -24.55
C ASP A 240 4.25 -11.32 -23.01
N MET A 241 3.79 -12.49 -22.56
CA MET A 241 3.71 -12.84 -21.15
C MET A 241 4.77 -13.88 -20.76
N LEU A 242 5.48 -13.58 -19.67
CA LEU A 242 6.34 -14.53 -18.97
C LEU A 242 5.57 -15.26 -17.90
N HIS A 243 5.59 -16.58 -17.93
CA HIS A 243 5.00 -17.45 -16.94
C HIS A 243 6.08 -18.13 -16.13
N PHE A 244 5.94 -18.07 -14.82
CA PHE A 244 6.77 -18.79 -13.87
C PHE A 244 5.91 -19.75 -13.09
N GLU A 245 6.33 -21.00 -13.02
CA GLU A 245 5.70 -22.05 -12.23
C GLU A 245 6.74 -22.60 -11.27
N VAL A 246 6.42 -22.61 -9.98
CA VAL A 246 7.29 -23.18 -8.94
C VAL A 246 6.58 -24.41 -8.38
N GLU A 247 7.14 -25.58 -8.61
CA GLU A 247 6.63 -26.86 -8.14
C GLU A 247 7.56 -27.41 -7.07
N ASP A 248 6.99 -27.89 -5.99
CA ASP A 248 7.70 -28.58 -4.93
C ASP A 248 7.09 -29.96 -4.62
N SER A 249 7.92 -30.86 -4.08
CA SER A 249 7.48 -32.19 -3.62
C SER A 249 7.24 -32.23 -2.10
N GLY A 250 6.88 -31.11 -1.50
CA GLY A 250 6.70 -30.94 -0.07
C GLY A 250 5.34 -31.41 0.45
N ILE A 251 4.97 -30.90 1.63
CA ILE A 251 3.75 -31.31 2.35
C ILE A 251 2.44 -30.83 1.69
N GLY A 252 2.54 -29.91 0.71
CA GLY A 252 1.37 -29.28 0.09
C GLY A 252 0.66 -28.29 1.01
N ILE A 253 -0.44 -27.72 0.50
CA ILE A 253 -1.32 -26.80 1.24
C ILE A 253 -2.65 -27.53 1.48
N PRO A 254 -3.13 -27.60 2.74
CA PRO A 254 -4.46 -28.18 3.04
C PRO A 254 -5.57 -27.43 2.30
N GLN A 255 -6.61 -28.17 1.87
CA GLN A 255 -7.69 -27.62 1.05
C GLN A 255 -8.43 -26.45 1.73
N ASP A 256 -8.55 -26.48 3.03
CA ASP A 256 -9.17 -25.43 3.85
C ASP A 256 -8.34 -24.14 4.00
N GLU A 257 -7.07 -24.18 3.59
CA GLU A 257 -6.15 -23.04 3.58
C GLU A 257 -5.95 -22.43 2.18
N LEU A 258 -6.38 -23.12 1.13
CA LEU A 258 -6.29 -22.63 -0.26
C LEU A 258 -7.25 -21.45 -0.54
N ASP A 259 -8.34 -21.34 0.22
CA ASP A 259 -9.39 -20.33 0.04
C ASP A 259 -9.19 -19.09 0.94
N LYS A 260 -8.10 -19.03 1.71
CA LYS A 260 -7.76 -17.90 2.60
C LYS A 260 -6.72 -16.98 1.99
#